data_61d0729b9f97c9fd4a42fa2fa29bc8e6
#
_entry.id   61d0729b9f97c9fd4a42fa2fa29bc8e6
#
_cell.length_a   1.000
_cell.length_b   1.000
_cell.length_c   1.000
_cell.angle_alpha   90.00
_cell.angle_beta   90.00
_cell.angle_gamma   90.00
#
_symmetry.space_group_name_H-M   'P 1'
#
loop_
_entity.id
_entity.type
_entity.pdbx_description
1 polymer ?
#
loop_
_entity_poly.entity_id
_entity_poly.type
_entity_poly.pdbx_seq_one_letter_code
_entity_poly.pdbx_strand_id
1 'polypeptide(L)'
;IPLPKSSNRPVYYQTVQMSRDQKHLYIGTSQSVLIYNTQTQKISQLTPENSREAQKINTSISDLEEDESGRLWICTWGNGLFCVKAPLDAPFVEMELGTQTDPALLSRKIAQLLIKGKYIFLCTTNGLNRIELTHDGKVKTVSSYRTDETLPASMSSDYLASIDCLNDSVCWVGTIGGGLNKIVLHSASANDYTATCYTTANGLPSNDCEIVLMDDSGNVWIGGNGIVKLDTEKNKINTYGFANGLQNNAFKINVSYKGNDGMLYMGGLYGLSYFNPKELTPDAKYNGLIFTDLSVNNQSIVPQNAYNGTVVLKQVLNNTSKLTLNHLQNNFSISFAALGYDLSGQIMYRYRLKGFQKDWQTLHYTNNEIYFSNLPYRSYQLEVQLSTNKGYTWHEPGRRLDIDILPPWWLSGWAKILYIIVIIGGA
;
A
#
# COMPACT_ATOMS: atom_id res chain seq x y z
N ILE A 1 13.06 29.87 0.07
CA ILE A 1 12.93 30.68 1.30
C ILE A 1 14.24 30.59 2.04
N PRO A 2 14.96 31.71 2.31
CA PRO A 2 16.16 31.69 3.13
C PRO A 2 15.78 31.41 4.58
N LEU A 3 16.02 30.19 5.04
CA LEU A 3 15.67 29.79 6.40
C LEU A 3 16.75 30.19 7.38
N PRO A 4 16.41 30.64 8.63
CA PRO A 4 17.39 31.07 9.61
C PRO A 4 18.32 29.92 9.99
N LYS A 5 19.64 30.22 10.01
CA LYS A 5 20.63 29.27 10.52
C LYS A 5 20.51 29.20 12.05
N SER A 6 20.17 28.01 12.56
CA SER A 6 20.09 27.77 14.00
C SER A 6 21.50 27.80 14.64
N SER A 7 21.58 28.38 15.84
CA SER A 7 22.85 28.64 16.48
C SER A 7 23.55 27.43 17.11
N ASN A 8 22.87 26.34 17.50
CA ASN A 8 23.55 25.23 18.21
C ASN A 8 22.90 23.83 18.06
N ARG A 9 21.76 23.69 17.41
CA ARG A 9 21.11 22.40 17.17
C ARG A 9 20.50 22.36 15.76
N PRO A 10 20.57 21.25 15.04
CA PRO A 10 19.92 21.15 13.74
C PRO A 10 18.41 21.35 13.88
N VAL A 11 17.84 22.22 13.04
CA VAL A 11 16.40 22.44 12.93
C VAL A 11 15.88 21.57 11.80
N TYR A 12 14.91 20.71 12.11
CA TYR A 12 14.20 19.91 11.12
C TYR A 12 12.86 20.56 10.83
N TYR A 13 12.53 20.72 9.56
CA TYR A 13 11.24 21.20 9.08
C TYR A 13 10.30 20.03 8.97
N GLN A 14 9.12 20.12 9.57
CA GLN A 14 8.23 18.97 9.73
C GLN A 14 6.90 19.14 8.99
N THR A 15 6.34 20.33 9.02
CA THR A 15 5.06 20.63 8.40
C THR A 15 5.03 22.06 7.89
N VAL A 16 4.21 22.31 6.88
CA VAL A 16 3.98 23.66 6.31
C VAL A 16 2.50 23.84 6.04
N GLN A 17 1.99 25.02 6.38
CA GLN A 17 0.63 25.44 6.10
C GLN A 17 0.62 26.84 5.50
N MET A 18 0.00 27.00 4.35
CA MET A 18 -0.28 28.31 3.77
C MET A 18 -1.51 28.93 4.44
N SER A 19 -1.41 30.18 4.85
CA SER A 19 -2.59 30.91 5.34
C SER A 19 -3.65 31.05 4.24
N ARG A 20 -4.91 31.08 4.61
CA ARG A 20 -6.04 31.17 3.65
C ARG A 20 -5.99 32.46 2.81
N ASP A 21 -5.48 33.55 3.36
CA ASP A 21 -5.27 34.82 2.65
C ASP A 21 -3.98 34.83 1.80
N GLN A 22 -3.21 33.72 1.80
CA GLN A 22 -1.95 33.52 1.08
C GLN A 22 -0.83 34.51 1.43
N LYS A 23 -0.95 35.25 2.54
CA LYS A 23 0.07 36.21 2.97
C LYS A 23 1.13 35.61 3.88
N HIS A 24 0.82 34.49 4.54
CA HIS A 24 1.73 33.85 5.49
C HIS A 24 1.91 32.38 5.17
N LEU A 25 3.13 31.89 5.28
CA LEU A 25 3.44 30.48 5.30
C LEU A 25 3.87 30.11 6.72
N TYR A 26 3.10 29.30 7.39
CA TYR A 26 3.42 28.75 8.70
C TYR A 26 4.30 27.52 8.51
N ILE A 27 5.41 27.45 9.23
CA ILE A 27 6.40 26.39 9.11
C ILE A 27 6.63 25.78 10.49
N GLY A 28 6.17 24.57 10.69
CA GLY A 28 6.42 23.78 11.89
C GLY A 28 7.81 23.16 11.84
N THR A 29 8.57 23.35 12.91
CA THR A 29 9.92 22.82 13.02
C THR A 29 10.06 21.88 14.22
N SER A 30 11.22 21.26 14.38
CA SER A 30 11.56 20.47 15.58
C SER A 30 11.68 21.30 16.85
N GLN A 31 11.56 22.63 16.78
CA GLN A 31 11.81 23.54 17.90
C GLN A 31 10.75 24.63 18.08
N SER A 32 10.02 25.01 17.03
CA SER A 32 9.09 26.14 17.05
C SER A 32 8.25 26.22 15.79
N VAL A 33 7.32 27.18 15.75
CA VAL A 33 6.63 27.61 14.54
C VAL A 33 7.30 28.86 14.00
N LEU A 34 7.68 28.84 12.72
CA LEU A 34 8.14 30.00 11.98
C LEU A 34 7.01 30.52 11.09
N ILE A 35 7.02 31.84 10.87
CA ILE A 35 6.05 32.54 10.05
C ILE A 35 6.81 33.27 8.96
N TYR A 36 6.59 32.87 7.71
CA TYR A 36 7.12 33.57 6.54
C TYR A 36 6.04 34.44 5.92
N ASN A 37 6.27 35.73 5.88
CA ASN A 37 5.39 36.67 5.19
C ASN A 37 5.74 36.69 3.69
N THR A 38 4.78 36.32 2.83
CA THR A 38 5.00 36.17 1.39
C THR A 38 5.22 37.49 0.67
N GLN A 39 4.70 38.61 1.21
CA GLN A 39 4.79 39.93 0.63
C GLN A 39 6.13 40.63 1.01
N THR A 40 6.48 40.60 2.30
CA THR A 40 7.70 41.24 2.79
C THR A 40 8.92 40.34 2.73
N GLN A 41 8.72 39.04 2.47
CA GLN A 41 9.76 37.99 2.45
C GLN A 41 10.52 37.85 3.76
N LYS A 42 9.95 38.33 4.87
CA LYS A 42 10.54 38.23 6.20
C LYS A 42 10.07 36.97 6.93
N ILE A 43 10.98 36.44 7.76
CA ILE A 43 10.68 35.31 8.64
C ILE A 43 10.68 35.85 10.08
N SER A 44 9.65 35.47 10.83
CA SER A 44 9.55 35.66 12.28
C SER A 44 9.28 34.33 12.96
N GLN A 45 9.50 34.24 14.25
CA GLN A 45 9.11 33.10 15.06
C GLN A 45 7.80 33.45 15.79
N LEU A 46 6.88 32.49 15.83
CA LEU A 46 5.70 32.60 16.69
C LEU A 46 6.15 32.59 18.16
N THR A 47 6.02 33.73 18.82
CA THR A 47 6.49 33.92 20.19
C THR A 47 5.27 34.32 21.06
N PRO A 48 4.79 33.46 21.97
CA PRO A 48 3.80 33.84 22.94
C PRO A 48 4.32 34.93 23.89
N GLU A 49 3.45 35.81 24.35
CA GLU A 49 3.81 36.88 25.32
C GLU A 49 4.27 36.31 26.65
N ASN A 50 3.73 35.15 27.04
CA ASN A 50 4.06 34.49 28.30
C ASN A 50 5.21 33.49 28.10
N SER A 51 6.31 33.63 28.83
CA SER A 51 7.47 32.74 28.75
C SER A 51 7.15 31.27 29.07
N ARG A 52 6.13 31.00 29.88
CA ARG A 52 5.69 29.65 30.23
C ARG A 52 4.96 28.99 29.06
N GLU A 53 4.19 29.75 28.29
CA GLU A 53 3.49 29.29 27.09
C GLU A 53 4.45 29.14 25.92
N ALA A 54 5.44 30.03 25.80
CA ALA A 54 6.50 29.92 24.80
C ALA A 54 7.25 28.57 24.91
N GLN A 55 7.50 28.11 26.15
CA GLN A 55 8.16 26.82 26.37
C GLN A 55 7.33 25.63 25.91
N LYS A 56 6.00 25.70 25.96
CA LYS A 56 5.11 24.61 25.54
C LYS A 56 5.06 24.43 24.04
N ILE A 57 5.14 25.50 23.23
CA ILE A 57 5.17 25.44 21.77
C ILE A 57 6.58 25.45 21.17
N ASN A 58 7.62 25.75 21.99
CA ASN A 58 9.01 25.60 21.59
C ASN A 58 9.44 24.13 21.68
N THR A 59 8.79 23.30 20.88
CA THR A 59 8.95 21.86 20.82
C THR A 59 8.79 21.37 19.37
N SER A 60 8.83 20.08 19.16
CA SER A 60 8.58 19.46 17.87
C SER A 60 7.13 19.64 17.43
N ILE A 61 6.93 20.42 16.38
CA ILE A 61 5.62 20.68 15.76
C ILE A 61 5.35 19.58 14.75
N SER A 62 4.33 18.80 14.98
CA SER A 62 4.00 17.66 14.10
C SER A 62 3.07 18.04 12.97
N ASP A 63 2.13 18.96 13.21
CA ASP A 63 1.18 19.41 12.17
C ASP A 63 0.63 20.80 12.46
N LEU A 64 0.16 21.48 11.40
CA LEU A 64 -0.41 22.83 11.42
C LEU A 64 -1.58 22.89 10.46
N GLU A 65 -2.71 23.48 10.90
CA GLU A 65 -3.84 23.74 10.00
C GLU A 65 -4.57 25.03 10.40
N GLU A 66 -5.01 25.81 9.41
CA GLU A 66 -5.79 27.02 9.63
C GLU A 66 -7.28 26.74 9.39
N ASP A 67 -8.11 27.07 10.36
CA ASP A 67 -9.55 26.90 10.27
C ASP A 67 -10.24 28.02 9.48
N GLU A 68 -11.56 27.88 9.27
CA GLU A 68 -12.37 28.85 8.52
C GLU A 68 -12.44 30.24 9.19
N SER A 69 -12.17 30.32 10.46
CA SER A 69 -12.14 31.58 11.23
C SER A 69 -10.74 32.23 11.25
N GLY A 70 -9.76 31.64 10.53
CA GLY A 70 -8.39 32.13 10.49
C GLY A 70 -7.59 31.85 11.77
N ARG A 71 -7.98 30.84 12.55
CA ARG A 71 -7.22 30.38 13.71
C ARG A 71 -6.25 29.28 13.27
N LEU A 72 -5.01 29.41 13.69
CA LEU A 72 -3.99 28.40 13.48
C LEU A 72 -4.01 27.38 14.60
N TRP A 73 -4.27 26.12 14.24
CA TRP A 73 -4.17 24.98 15.13
C TRP A 73 -2.78 24.36 15.00
N ILE A 74 -2.16 24.07 16.14
CA ILE A 74 -0.78 23.64 16.25
C ILE A 74 -0.73 22.32 17.00
N CYS A 75 -0.33 21.27 16.32
CA CYS A 75 -0.07 19.95 16.92
C CYS A 75 1.39 19.81 17.31
N THR A 76 1.62 19.17 18.45
CA THR A 76 2.97 18.94 18.96
C THR A 76 3.22 17.47 19.23
N TRP A 77 4.48 17.09 19.17
CA TRP A 77 4.91 15.73 19.51
C TRP A 77 5.26 15.64 21.01
N GLY A 78 4.24 15.81 21.87
CA GLY A 78 4.37 15.62 23.32
C GLY A 78 3.68 16.63 24.23
N ASN A 79 3.33 17.82 23.71
CA ASN A 79 2.68 18.87 24.53
C ASN A 79 1.17 19.05 24.19
N GLY A 80 0.63 18.29 23.24
CA GLY A 80 -0.79 18.34 22.88
C GLY A 80 -1.10 19.34 21.76
N LEU A 81 -2.31 19.88 21.77
CA LEU A 81 -2.89 20.76 20.79
C LEU A 81 -2.98 22.20 21.30
N PHE A 82 -2.62 23.15 20.47
CA PHE A 82 -2.75 24.58 20.74
C PHE A 82 -3.53 25.27 19.63
N CYS A 83 -4.11 26.41 19.94
CA CYS A 83 -4.82 27.25 18.98
C CYS A 83 -4.38 28.71 19.14
N VAL A 84 -4.08 29.36 18.04
CA VAL A 84 -3.67 30.76 17.97
C VAL A 84 -4.62 31.52 17.06
N LYS A 85 -5.09 32.68 17.47
CA LYS A 85 -5.95 33.53 16.65
C LYS A 85 -5.11 34.38 15.71
N ALA A 86 -5.49 34.40 14.43
CA ALA A 86 -4.94 35.38 13.46
C ALA A 86 -5.64 36.76 13.60
N PRO A 87 -4.97 37.89 13.30
CA PRO A 87 -3.59 37.98 12.89
C PRO A 87 -2.63 37.66 14.04
N LEU A 88 -1.52 37.06 13.71
CA LEU A 88 -0.54 36.56 14.66
C LEU A 88 0.23 37.68 15.42
N ASP A 89 -0.11 38.93 15.16
CA ASP A 89 0.35 40.12 15.86
C ASP A 89 -0.49 40.44 17.11
N ALA A 90 -1.63 39.71 17.28
CA ALA A 90 -2.49 39.84 18.45
C ALA A 90 -1.97 38.97 19.61
N PRO A 91 -2.33 39.28 20.86
CA PRO A 91 -1.91 38.47 22.00
C PRO A 91 -2.35 37.03 21.80
N PHE A 92 -1.44 36.12 22.12
CA PHE A 92 -1.59 34.69 22.02
C PHE A 92 -2.81 34.21 22.84
N VAL A 93 -3.83 33.68 22.20
CA VAL A 93 -4.95 33.03 22.86
C VAL A 93 -4.67 31.54 22.88
N GLU A 94 -4.15 31.09 24.00
CA GLU A 94 -3.92 29.69 24.24
C GLU A 94 -5.25 28.96 24.44
N MET A 95 -5.51 27.92 23.63
CA MET A 95 -6.46 26.90 23.94
C MET A 95 -5.68 25.61 24.19
N GLU A 96 -5.27 25.39 25.43
CA GLU A 96 -4.56 24.19 25.83
C GLU A 96 -5.58 23.04 25.99
N LEU A 97 -5.58 22.11 25.03
CA LEU A 97 -6.29 20.86 25.14
C LEU A 97 -5.32 19.74 25.51
N GLY A 98 -5.59 19.07 26.62
CA GLY A 98 -4.76 17.95 27.08
C GLY A 98 -4.15 18.14 28.47
N THR A 99 -4.52 19.17 29.20
CA THR A 99 -4.28 19.27 30.66
C THR A 99 -5.42 18.62 31.45
N GLN A 100 -5.22 18.43 32.72
CA GLN A 100 -6.04 17.70 33.72
C GLN A 100 -7.54 18.03 33.81
N THR A 101 -8.09 18.80 32.88
CA THR A 101 -9.52 19.12 32.80
C THR A 101 -10.19 18.25 31.76
N ASP A 102 -11.20 17.53 32.12
CA ASP A 102 -12.08 16.73 31.28
C ASP A 102 -12.76 17.60 30.18
N PRO A 103 -12.79 17.16 28.89
CA PRO A 103 -12.35 15.89 28.35
C PRO A 103 -10.91 15.92 27.86
N ALA A 104 -10.13 14.97 28.34
CA ALA A 104 -8.70 14.85 28.00
C ALA A 104 -8.48 14.27 26.59
N LEU A 105 -7.43 14.72 25.91
CA LEU A 105 -6.89 14.04 24.72
C LEU A 105 -6.35 12.66 25.09
N LEU A 106 -6.52 11.69 24.20
CA LEU A 106 -6.01 10.32 24.38
C LEU A 106 -4.47 10.28 24.50
N SER A 107 -3.79 11.19 23.80
CA SER A 107 -2.35 11.37 23.87
C SER A 107 -1.97 12.81 23.57
N ARG A 108 -0.86 13.28 24.17
CA ARG A 108 -0.23 14.55 23.82
C ARG A 108 0.72 14.45 22.62
N LYS A 109 0.98 13.22 22.13
CA LYS A 109 1.73 12.96 20.90
C LYS A 109 0.74 12.86 19.77
N ILE A 110 0.61 13.94 18.99
CA ILE A 110 -0.33 14.05 17.89
C ILE A 110 0.48 13.93 16.61
N ALA A 111 0.10 12.99 15.74
CA ALA A 111 0.78 12.77 14.46
C ALA A 111 0.20 13.68 13.37
N GLN A 112 -1.12 13.78 13.30
CA GLN A 112 -1.83 14.60 12.30
C GLN A 112 -3.08 15.23 12.88
N LEU A 113 -3.39 16.40 12.36
CA LEU A 113 -4.62 17.16 12.53
C LEU A 113 -5.35 17.22 11.19
N LEU A 114 -6.67 17.10 11.21
CA LEU A 114 -7.53 17.33 10.06
C LEU A 114 -8.76 18.13 10.49
N ILE A 115 -9.01 19.27 9.85
CA ILE A 115 -10.24 20.07 10.07
C ILE A 115 -11.25 19.74 8.98
N LYS A 116 -12.45 19.32 9.40
CA LYS A 116 -13.55 19.02 8.49
C LYS A 116 -14.84 19.68 9.04
N GLY A 117 -15.24 20.80 8.43
CA GLY A 117 -16.35 21.60 8.92
C GLY A 117 -16.13 22.07 10.36
N LYS A 118 -17.05 21.72 11.26
CA LYS A 118 -16.96 22.07 12.68
C LYS A 118 -16.14 21.06 13.52
N TYR A 119 -15.57 20.04 12.91
CA TYR A 119 -14.84 19.00 13.61
C TYR A 119 -13.35 19.08 13.35
N ILE A 120 -12.57 18.83 14.39
CA ILE A 120 -11.15 18.58 14.34
C ILE A 120 -10.91 17.12 14.67
N PHE A 121 -10.20 16.42 13.80
CA PHE A 121 -9.76 15.05 14.02
C PHE A 121 -8.27 15.05 14.35
N LEU A 122 -7.89 14.31 15.39
CA LEU A 122 -6.50 14.18 15.82
C LEU A 122 -6.08 12.73 15.80
N CYS A 123 -5.15 12.39 14.91
CA CYS A 123 -4.42 11.13 14.97
C CYS A 123 -3.39 11.20 16.08
N THR A 124 -3.52 10.34 17.09
CA THR A 124 -2.59 10.28 18.20
C THR A 124 -1.90 8.91 18.29
N THR A 125 -0.88 8.83 19.13
CA THR A 125 -0.23 7.53 19.40
C THR A 125 -1.07 6.60 20.29
N ASN A 126 -2.30 6.98 20.66
CA ASN A 126 -3.16 6.23 21.56
C ASN A 126 -4.65 6.31 21.16
N GLY A 127 -4.93 6.43 19.86
CA GLY A 127 -6.28 6.48 19.31
C GLY A 127 -6.63 7.79 18.61
N LEU A 128 -7.88 7.91 18.19
CA LEU A 128 -8.47 9.05 17.49
C LEU A 128 -9.25 9.93 18.46
N ASN A 129 -8.98 11.24 18.44
CA ASN A 129 -9.88 12.21 19.05
C ASN A 129 -10.66 12.95 17.95
N ARG A 130 -11.94 13.20 18.19
CA ARG A 130 -12.77 14.12 17.41
C ARG A 130 -13.26 15.24 18.32
N ILE A 131 -12.91 16.47 17.99
CA ILE A 131 -13.28 17.68 18.72
C ILE A 131 -14.38 18.38 17.94
N GLU A 132 -15.52 18.61 18.55
CA GLU A 132 -16.58 19.46 18.00
C GLU A 132 -16.39 20.90 18.47
N LEU A 133 -16.35 21.83 17.52
CA LEU A 133 -16.29 23.25 17.81
C LEU A 133 -17.68 23.89 17.79
N THR A 134 -17.89 24.87 18.64
CA THR A 134 -19.04 25.78 18.58
C THR A 134 -18.86 26.77 17.44
N HIS A 135 -19.90 27.49 17.08
CA HIS A 135 -19.82 28.51 16.02
C HIS A 135 -18.83 29.64 16.34
N ASP A 136 -18.64 29.99 17.62
CA ASP A 136 -17.61 30.93 18.09
C ASP A 136 -16.23 30.29 18.26
N GLY A 137 -16.11 28.98 17.88
CA GLY A 137 -14.86 28.25 17.80
C GLY A 137 -14.31 27.74 19.12
N LYS A 138 -15.14 27.70 20.15
CA LYS A 138 -14.77 27.02 21.40
C LYS A 138 -15.00 25.53 21.28
N VAL A 139 -14.29 24.76 22.08
CA VAL A 139 -14.51 23.33 22.19
C VAL A 139 -15.87 23.07 22.84
N LYS A 140 -16.73 22.32 22.13
CA LYS A 140 -18.01 21.88 22.61
C LYS A 140 -17.94 20.50 23.24
N THR A 141 -17.35 19.55 22.52
CA THR A 141 -17.16 18.17 22.97
C THR A 141 -15.84 17.61 22.46
N VAL A 142 -15.25 16.67 23.20
CA VAL A 142 -14.14 15.85 22.75
C VAL A 142 -14.57 14.40 22.85
N SER A 143 -14.59 13.72 21.71
CA SER A 143 -14.88 12.29 21.62
C SER A 143 -13.59 11.51 21.40
N SER A 144 -13.52 10.30 21.94
CA SER A 144 -12.33 9.47 21.93
C SER A 144 -12.66 8.08 21.39
N TYR A 145 -11.87 7.60 20.45
CA TYR A 145 -12.06 6.30 19.79
C TYR A 145 -10.74 5.52 19.83
N ARG A 146 -10.78 4.32 20.37
CA ARG A 146 -9.63 3.42 20.56
C ARG A 146 -9.99 2.01 20.11
N THR A 147 -8.97 1.17 19.98
CA THR A 147 -9.17 -0.26 19.84
C THR A 147 -9.96 -0.79 21.04
N ASP A 148 -10.91 -1.68 20.78
CA ASP A 148 -11.75 -2.31 21.80
C ASP A 148 -12.01 -3.76 21.38
N GLU A 149 -11.43 -4.69 22.12
CA GLU A 149 -11.57 -6.13 21.85
C GLU A 149 -12.99 -6.64 22.01
N THR A 150 -13.84 -5.88 22.69
CA THR A 150 -15.28 -6.23 22.87
C THR A 150 -16.12 -5.85 21.65
N LEU A 151 -15.61 -4.96 20.80
CA LEU A 151 -16.28 -4.54 19.56
C LEU A 151 -15.92 -5.47 18.40
N PRO A 152 -16.91 -6.06 17.72
CA PRO A 152 -16.66 -6.97 16.61
C PRO A 152 -16.01 -6.31 15.39
N ALA A 153 -16.06 -4.98 15.29
CA ALA A 153 -15.52 -4.17 14.20
C ALA A 153 -14.73 -2.99 14.75
N SER A 154 -13.71 -3.28 15.54
CA SER A 154 -12.80 -2.31 16.13
C SER A 154 -11.65 -1.94 15.19
N MET A 155 -11.01 -0.80 15.43
CA MET A 155 -9.75 -0.42 14.80
C MET A 155 -8.65 -1.46 15.05
N SER A 156 -7.72 -1.59 14.12
CA SER A 156 -6.62 -2.56 14.20
C SER A 156 -5.44 -2.12 15.06
N SER A 157 -5.31 -0.82 15.33
CA SER A 157 -4.22 -0.25 16.15
C SER A 157 -4.61 1.13 16.68
N ASP A 158 -4.09 1.48 17.86
CA ASP A 158 -4.22 2.81 18.47
C ASP A 158 -3.11 3.78 18.00
N TYR A 159 -2.04 3.27 17.38
CA TYR A 159 -0.99 4.14 16.86
C TYR A 159 -1.37 4.67 15.47
N LEU A 160 -2.03 5.83 15.46
CA LEU A 160 -2.53 6.46 14.25
C LEU A 160 -1.46 7.38 13.65
N ALA A 161 -1.25 7.25 12.34
CA ALA A 161 -0.22 7.99 11.62
C ALA A 161 -0.79 9.11 10.75
N SER A 162 -1.89 8.83 10.04
CA SER A 162 -2.48 9.75 9.07
C SER A 162 -3.98 9.53 8.94
N ILE A 163 -4.72 10.59 8.58
CA ILE A 163 -6.18 10.57 8.41
C ILE A 163 -6.60 11.44 7.23
N ASP A 164 -7.58 10.96 6.48
CA ASP A 164 -8.39 11.79 5.58
C ASP A 164 -9.85 11.37 5.69
N CYS A 165 -10.78 12.32 5.61
CA CYS A 165 -12.19 12.07 5.85
C CYS A 165 -13.04 12.46 4.62
N LEU A 166 -13.91 11.53 4.23
CA LEU A 166 -14.93 11.80 3.22
C LEU A 166 -15.90 12.88 3.70
N ASN A 167 -16.33 12.76 4.95
CA ASN A 167 -17.20 13.69 5.64
C ASN A 167 -16.91 13.67 7.16
N ASP A 168 -17.76 14.27 7.96
CA ASP A 168 -17.63 14.36 9.44
C ASP A 168 -17.79 13.03 10.21
N SER A 169 -18.19 11.98 9.52
CA SER A 169 -18.50 10.67 10.12
C SER A 169 -17.73 9.52 9.49
N VAL A 170 -17.25 9.64 8.26
CA VAL A 170 -16.53 8.58 7.54
C VAL A 170 -15.11 9.01 7.28
N CYS A 171 -14.16 8.36 7.93
CA CYS A 171 -12.74 8.66 7.83
C CYS A 171 -11.93 7.42 7.45
N TRP A 172 -10.80 7.65 6.79
CA TRP A 172 -9.79 6.67 6.52
C TRP A 172 -8.55 6.99 7.35
N VAL A 173 -8.11 6.02 8.12
CA VAL A 173 -7.02 6.20 9.09
C VAL A 173 -5.92 5.19 8.84
N GLY A 174 -4.73 5.69 8.56
CA GLY A 174 -3.51 4.91 8.47
C GLY A 174 -2.91 4.70 9.86
N THR A 175 -2.45 3.49 10.11
CA THR A 175 -1.85 3.11 11.39
C THR A 175 -0.46 2.54 11.20
N ILE A 176 0.32 2.53 12.27
CA ILE A 176 1.59 1.80 12.33
C ILE A 176 1.31 0.41 12.90
N GLY A 177 1.60 -0.60 12.11
CA GLY A 177 1.44 -2.01 12.46
C GLY A 177 0.03 -2.59 12.24
N GLY A 178 -1.01 -1.76 12.09
CA GLY A 178 -2.40 -2.21 11.97
C GLY A 178 -3.00 -2.10 10.56
N GLY A 179 -2.30 -1.48 9.60
CA GLY A 179 -2.81 -1.25 8.26
C GLY A 179 -3.69 0.00 8.13
N LEU A 180 -4.61 -0.03 7.18
CA LEU A 180 -5.57 1.04 6.90
C LEU A 180 -6.93 0.69 7.51
N ASN A 181 -7.56 1.66 8.17
CA ASN A 181 -8.89 1.51 8.74
C ASN A 181 -9.86 2.50 8.10
N LYS A 182 -10.98 2.01 7.58
CA LYS A 182 -12.16 2.82 7.30
C LYS A 182 -12.99 2.88 8.56
N ILE A 183 -13.17 4.06 9.13
CA ILE A 183 -13.91 4.28 10.37
C ILE A 183 -15.21 4.99 10.05
N VAL A 184 -16.32 4.47 10.56
CA VAL A 184 -17.62 5.12 10.54
C VAL A 184 -18.00 5.47 11.96
N LEU A 185 -18.06 6.76 12.27
CA LEU A 185 -18.42 7.31 13.57
C LEU A 185 -19.94 7.47 13.67
N HIS A 186 -20.56 6.85 14.66
CA HIS A 186 -22.02 6.85 14.84
C HIS A 186 -22.50 7.99 15.72
N SER A 187 -21.75 8.32 16.77
CA SER A 187 -22.10 9.41 17.68
C SER A 187 -20.86 10.11 18.27
N ALA A 188 -21.09 11.00 19.23
CA ALA A 188 -20.02 11.63 20.01
C ALA A 188 -19.62 10.80 21.24
N SER A 189 -20.26 9.66 21.51
CA SER A 189 -19.91 8.77 22.60
C SER A 189 -18.56 8.09 22.35
N ALA A 190 -17.84 7.82 23.41
CA ALA A 190 -16.58 7.11 23.33
C ALA A 190 -16.78 5.71 22.71
N ASN A 191 -15.90 5.34 21.78
CA ASN A 191 -15.91 4.05 21.08
C ASN A 191 -17.21 3.69 20.33
N ASP A 192 -18.08 4.67 20.05
CA ASP A 192 -19.27 4.45 19.23
C ASP A 192 -18.92 4.62 17.73
N TYR A 193 -18.29 3.60 17.18
CA TYR A 193 -17.85 3.54 15.80
C TYR A 193 -17.84 2.10 15.28
N THR A 194 -17.71 1.94 13.97
CA THR A 194 -17.34 0.69 13.31
C THR A 194 -16.13 0.89 12.42
N ALA A 195 -15.23 -0.09 12.37
CA ALA A 195 -14.06 -0.08 11.51
C ALA A 195 -14.05 -1.25 10.53
N THR A 196 -13.61 -0.97 9.31
CA THR A 196 -13.21 -2.01 8.33
C THR A 196 -11.71 -1.91 8.15
N CYS A 197 -10.99 -2.99 8.47
CA CYS A 197 -9.53 -3.00 8.47
C CYS A 197 -8.98 -3.65 7.19
N TYR A 198 -8.02 -3.00 6.56
CA TYR A 198 -7.24 -3.50 5.43
C TYR A 198 -5.81 -3.73 5.89
N THR A 199 -5.31 -4.93 5.69
CA THR A 199 -3.98 -5.37 6.13
C THR A 199 -3.24 -6.09 5.01
N THR A 200 -2.08 -6.61 5.30
CA THR A 200 -1.35 -7.49 4.36
C THR A 200 -2.16 -8.72 3.95
N ALA A 201 -3.07 -9.20 4.80
CA ALA A 201 -4.00 -10.29 4.47
C ALA A 201 -5.02 -9.89 3.39
N ASN A 202 -5.31 -8.59 3.23
CA ASN A 202 -6.21 -8.06 2.21
C ASN A 202 -5.45 -7.53 0.98
N GLY A 203 -4.12 -7.64 0.94
CA GLY A 203 -3.29 -7.26 -0.20
C GLY A 203 -2.54 -5.93 -0.04
N LEU A 204 -2.49 -5.32 1.14
CA LEU A 204 -1.55 -4.23 1.40
C LEU A 204 -0.10 -4.77 1.41
N PRO A 205 0.89 -4.00 0.91
CA PRO A 205 2.30 -4.40 0.93
C PRO A 205 2.92 -4.33 2.33
N SER A 206 2.32 -3.56 3.24
CA SER A 206 2.73 -3.41 4.64
C SER A 206 1.52 -3.04 5.50
N ASN A 207 1.60 -3.33 6.80
CA ASN A 207 0.66 -2.83 7.80
C ASN A 207 1.04 -1.43 8.34
N ASP A 208 2.13 -0.84 7.86
CA ASP A 208 2.50 0.53 8.16
C ASP A 208 1.93 1.44 7.06
N CYS A 209 0.93 2.22 7.41
CA CYS A 209 0.25 3.19 6.55
C CYS A 209 0.56 4.60 7.07
N GLU A 210 1.63 5.20 6.56
CA GLU A 210 2.19 6.46 7.07
C GLU A 210 1.50 7.70 6.51
N ILE A 211 0.91 7.58 5.31
CA ILE A 211 0.16 8.62 4.61
C ILE A 211 -1.19 8.06 4.18
N VAL A 212 -2.23 8.86 4.31
CA VAL A 212 -3.57 8.59 3.76
C VAL A 212 -4.09 9.87 3.11
N LEU A 213 -4.46 9.80 1.84
CA LEU A 213 -5.10 10.87 1.09
C LEU A 213 -6.25 10.32 0.26
N MET A 214 -7.32 11.08 0.12
CA MET A 214 -8.44 10.78 -0.78
C MET A 214 -8.33 11.61 -2.06
N ASP A 215 -8.47 10.95 -3.21
CA ASP A 215 -8.59 11.68 -4.48
C ASP A 215 -10.03 12.19 -4.72
N ASP A 216 -10.22 12.99 -5.78
CA ASP A 216 -11.52 13.56 -6.13
C ASP A 216 -12.56 12.52 -6.58
N SER A 217 -12.10 11.31 -6.89
CA SER A 217 -12.95 10.18 -7.27
C SER A 217 -13.33 9.29 -6.08
N GLY A 218 -12.88 9.63 -4.86
CA GLY A 218 -13.16 8.89 -3.64
C GLY A 218 -12.26 7.66 -3.43
N ASN A 219 -11.21 7.46 -4.25
CA ASN A 219 -10.22 6.44 -3.97
C ASN A 219 -9.29 6.88 -2.84
N VAL A 220 -8.77 5.92 -2.10
CA VAL A 220 -7.82 6.16 -1.02
C VAL A 220 -6.41 5.82 -1.47
N TRP A 221 -5.51 6.76 -1.28
CA TRP A 221 -4.09 6.64 -1.58
C TRP A 221 -3.29 6.55 -0.29
N ILE A 222 -2.44 5.55 -0.20
CA ILE A 222 -1.69 5.22 1.01
C ILE A 222 -0.21 5.27 0.66
N GLY A 223 0.57 5.98 1.47
CA GLY A 223 2.02 5.94 1.47
C GLY A 223 2.53 5.08 2.63
N GLY A 224 3.45 4.18 2.35
CA GLY A 224 4.05 3.29 3.32
C GLY A 224 5.21 2.54 2.65
N ASN A 225 5.10 1.24 2.45
CA ASN A 225 6.01 0.49 1.59
C ASN A 225 5.55 0.59 0.12
N GLY A 226 5.93 1.69 -0.54
CA GLY A 226 5.40 2.11 -1.82
C GLY A 226 4.14 2.97 -1.70
N ILE A 227 3.51 3.27 -2.84
CA ILE A 227 2.22 3.94 -2.92
C ILE A 227 1.16 2.90 -3.25
N VAL A 228 0.06 2.94 -2.53
CA VAL A 228 -1.09 2.05 -2.73
C VAL A 228 -2.32 2.87 -3.07
N LYS A 229 -3.05 2.45 -4.09
CA LYS A 229 -4.40 2.93 -4.40
C LYS A 229 -5.41 1.89 -4.00
N LEU A 230 -6.34 2.23 -3.13
CA LEU A 230 -7.56 1.47 -2.86
C LEU A 230 -8.71 2.10 -3.65
N ASP A 231 -9.19 1.40 -4.66
CA ASP A 231 -10.45 1.70 -5.34
C ASP A 231 -11.58 1.29 -4.39
N THR A 232 -12.26 2.27 -3.80
CA THR A 232 -13.25 2.04 -2.75
C THR A 232 -14.56 1.46 -3.26
N GLU A 233 -14.87 1.67 -4.56
CA GLU A 233 -16.08 1.11 -5.19
C GLU A 233 -15.88 -0.37 -5.53
N LYS A 234 -14.72 -0.71 -6.11
CA LYS A 234 -14.40 -2.08 -6.55
C LYS A 234 -13.73 -2.91 -5.48
N ASN A 235 -13.36 -2.29 -4.35
CA ASN A 235 -12.56 -2.89 -3.29
C ASN A 235 -11.25 -3.52 -3.82
N LYS A 236 -10.60 -2.82 -4.78
CA LYS A 236 -9.38 -3.29 -5.45
C LYS A 236 -8.17 -2.50 -4.99
N ILE A 237 -7.11 -3.21 -4.63
CA ILE A 237 -5.83 -2.63 -4.23
C ILE A 237 -4.85 -2.70 -5.40
N ASN A 238 -4.23 -1.56 -5.72
CA ASN A 238 -3.15 -1.46 -6.70
C ASN A 238 -1.92 -0.85 -6.01
N THR A 239 -0.75 -1.41 -6.28
CA THR A 239 0.51 -0.99 -5.64
C THR A 239 1.47 -0.44 -6.67
N TYR A 240 2.10 0.69 -6.33
CA TYR A 240 3.12 1.36 -7.15
C TYR A 240 4.44 1.38 -6.38
N GLY A 241 5.53 1.06 -7.04
CA GLY A 241 6.86 0.99 -6.45
C GLY A 241 7.95 1.45 -7.41
N PHE A 242 9.19 1.01 -7.20
CA PHE A 242 10.33 1.35 -8.06
C PHE A 242 10.09 1.10 -9.55
N ALA A 243 9.42 0.00 -9.89
CA ALA A 243 9.09 -0.32 -11.28
C ALA A 243 8.14 0.70 -11.94
N ASN A 244 7.42 1.49 -11.17
CA ASN A 244 6.54 2.56 -11.63
C ASN A 244 7.20 3.94 -11.56
N GLY A 245 8.52 3.99 -11.37
CA GLY A 245 9.28 5.25 -11.34
C GLY A 245 9.35 5.91 -9.98
N LEU A 246 8.90 5.27 -8.91
CA LEU A 246 9.12 5.81 -7.56
C LEU A 246 10.60 5.73 -7.20
N GLN A 247 11.16 6.82 -6.71
CA GLN A 247 12.55 6.87 -6.25
C GLN A 247 12.76 6.13 -4.92
N ASN A 248 11.68 5.92 -4.16
CA ASN A 248 11.73 5.34 -2.82
C ASN A 248 10.38 4.66 -2.49
N ASN A 249 10.44 3.61 -1.68
CA ASN A 249 9.26 2.97 -1.12
C ASN A 249 8.98 3.36 0.34
N ALA A 250 9.81 4.20 0.97
CA ALA A 250 9.64 4.61 2.37
C ALA A 250 9.16 6.06 2.44
N PHE A 251 8.00 6.27 2.97
CA PHE A 251 7.38 7.56 3.17
C PHE A 251 7.55 8.05 4.61
N LYS A 252 7.13 9.27 4.90
CA LYS A 252 7.17 9.86 6.23
C LYS A 252 5.76 10.10 6.72
N ILE A 253 5.53 9.83 8.00
CA ILE A 253 4.24 10.04 8.66
C ILE A 253 3.73 11.45 8.37
N ASN A 254 2.51 11.53 7.82
CA ASN A 254 1.77 12.76 7.52
C ASN A 254 2.50 13.77 6.58
N VAL A 255 3.51 13.34 5.82
CA VAL A 255 4.16 14.23 4.85
C VAL A 255 3.47 14.09 3.50
N SER A 256 2.31 14.71 3.38
CA SER A 256 1.48 14.63 2.20
C SER A 256 0.65 15.91 1.98
N TYR A 257 0.28 16.13 0.72
CA TYR A 257 -0.56 17.26 0.34
C TYR A 257 -1.40 16.91 -0.89
N LYS A 258 -2.65 17.33 -0.90
CA LYS A 258 -3.51 17.31 -2.07
C LYS A 258 -3.63 18.73 -2.63
N GLY A 259 -3.17 18.93 -3.85
CA GLY A 259 -3.29 20.21 -4.55
C GLY A 259 -4.73 20.50 -4.98
N ASN A 260 -5.05 21.80 -5.14
CA ASN A 260 -6.36 22.25 -5.67
C ASN A 260 -6.59 21.78 -7.13
N ASP A 261 -5.53 21.41 -7.84
CA ASP A 261 -5.53 20.81 -9.18
C ASP A 261 -5.79 19.30 -9.16
N GLY A 262 -5.94 18.71 -7.98
CA GLY A 262 -6.13 17.27 -7.77
C GLY A 262 -4.85 16.46 -7.78
N MET A 263 -3.67 17.09 -7.95
CA MET A 263 -2.38 16.43 -7.80
C MET A 263 -2.15 15.96 -6.37
N LEU A 264 -1.60 14.78 -6.20
CA LEU A 264 -1.19 14.26 -4.90
C LEU A 264 0.34 14.35 -4.76
N TYR A 265 0.77 14.78 -3.58
CA TYR A 265 2.17 14.93 -3.20
C TYR A 265 2.43 14.09 -1.96
N MET A 266 3.46 13.24 -1.99
CA MET A 266 3.83 12.36 -0.88
C MET A 266 5.33 12.41 -0.65
N GLY A 267 5.75 12.82 0.55
CA GLY A 267 7.15 12.97 0.93
C GLY A 267 7.72 11.69 1.53
N GLY A 268 8.90 11.32 1.07
CA GLY A 268 9.63 10.15 1.51
C GLY A 268 11.05 10.47 1.98
N LEU A 269 11.81 9.41 2.34
CA LEU A 269 13.17 9.55 2.87
C LEU A 269 14.14 10.15 1.85
N TYR A 270 13.90 9.96 0.55
CA TYR A 270 14.83 10.37 -0.51
C TYR A 270 14.21 11.38 -1.49
N GLY A 271 13.07 11.95 -1.17
CA GLY A 271 12.46 12.98 -1.99
C GLY A 271 10.94 13.02 -1.95
N LEU A 272 10.39 13.72 -2.93
CA LEU A 272 8.97 13.95 -3.09
C LEU A 272 8.45 13.18 -4.32
N SER A 273 7.43 12.38 -4.13
CA SER A 273 6.63 11.79 -5.20
C SER A 273 5.39 12.63 -5.42
N TYR A 274 5.10 12.98 -6.67
CA TYR A 274 3.88 13.70 -7.03
C TYR A 274 3.30 13.14 -8.32
N PHE A 275 1.98 13.07 -8.40
CA PHE A 275 1.30 12.47 -9.54
C PHE A 275 -0.17 12.91 -9.63
N ASN A 276 -0.71 12.81 -10.84
CA ASN A 276 -2.13 12.96 -11.08
C ASN A 276 -2.83 11.60 -10.91
N PRO A 277 -3.73 11.42 -9.91
CA PRO A 277 -4.46 10.16 -9.72
C PRO A 277 -5.23 9.67 -10.95
N LYS A 278 -5.69 10.60 -11.80
CA LYS A 278 -6.47 10.30 -13.01
C LYS A 278 -5.62 9.73 -14.15
N GLU A 279 -4.30 10.00 -14.14
CA GLU A 279 -3.36 9.56 -15.16
C GLU A 279 -2.71 8.21 -14.81
N LEU A 280 -2.75 7.84 -13.52
CA LEU A 280 -2.21 6.54 -13.10
C LEU A 280 -3.19 5.42 -13.45
N THR A 281 -2.95 4.79 -14.59
CA THR A 281 -3.69 3.57 -14.98
C THR A 281 -3.12 2.36 -14.23
N PRO A 282 -3.96 1.60 -13.53
CA PRO A 282 -3.49 0.51 -12.67
C PRO A 282 -2.88 -0.69 -13.38
N ASP A 283 -3.16 -0.84 -14.65
CA ASP A 283 -2.82 -2.06 -15.38
C ASP A 283 -1.79 -1.76 -16.48
N ALA A 284 -0.54 -2.14 -16.23
CA ALA A 284 0.31 -2.54 -17.33
C ALA A 284 -0.51 -3.50 -18.21
N LYS A 285 -0.73 -3.15 -19.47
CA LYS A 285 -1.57 -3.96 -20.38
C LYS A 285 -0.95 -5.34 -20.50
N TYR A 286 -1.50 -6.27 -19.72
CA TYR A 286 -1.18 -7.68 -19.80
C TYR A 286 -1.92 -8.29 -21.00
N ASN A 287 -1.17 -8.73 -22.00
CA ASN A 287 -1.73 -9.29 -23.22
C ASN A 287 -1.74 -10.82 -23.23
N GLY A 288 -1.37 -11.47 -22.13
CA GLY A 288 -1.38 -12.92 -22.00
C GLY A 288 -0.08 -13.55 -21.52
N LEU A 289 -0.12 -14.82 -21.21
CA LEU A 289 1.00 -15.68 -20.88
C LEU A 289 1.23 -16.67 -22.03
N ILE A 290 2.47 -16.79 -22.49
CA ILE A 290 2.84 -17.72 -23.53
C ILE A 290 3.89 -18.71 -23.03
N PHE A 291 3.88 -19.94 -23.57
CA PHE A 291 4.99 -20.88 -23.44
C PHE A 291 6.00 -20.59 -24.55
N THR A 292 7.26 -20.40 -24.20
CA THR A 292 8.31 -19.94 -25.10
C THR A 292 9.19 -21.08 -25.59
N ASP A 293 9.60 -21.98 -24.69
CA ASP A 293 10.53 -23.06 -25.03
C ASP A 293 10.23 -24.34 -24.25
N LEU A 294 10.60 -25.48 -24.83
CA LEU A 294 10.62 -26.79 -24.22
C LEU A 294 12.05 -27.34 -24.33
N SER A 295 12.63 -27.71 -23.20
CA SER A 295 13.86 -28.47 -23.18
C SER A 295 13.63 -29.89 -22.65
N VAL A 296 14.22 -30.88 -23.28
CA VAL A 296 14.19 -32.28 -22.84
C VAL A 296 15.61 -32.75 -22.60
N ASN A 297 15.90 -33.30 -21.41
CA ASN A 297 17.24 -33.70 -20.99
C ASN A 297 18.28 -32.57 -21.23
N ASN A 298 17.91 -31.32 -20.88
CA ASN A 298 18.71 -30.09 -21.06
C ASN A 298 19.02 -29.72 -22.53
N GLN A 299 18.26 -30.24 -23.49
CA GLN A 299 18.36 -29.86 -24.91
C GLN A 299 17.05 -29.19 -25.35
N SER A 300 17.17 -27.98 -25.93
CA SER A 300 16.01 -27.27 -26.46
C SER A 300 15.43 -28.02 -27.66
N ILE A 301 14.09 -28.16 -27.68
CA ILE A 301 13.35 -28.90 -28.71
C ILE A 301 12.87 -27.94 -29.78
N VAL A 302 13.45 -28.05 -30.95
CA VAL A 302 13.01 -27.26 -32.11
C VAL A 302 11.80 -27.91 -32.76
N PRO A 303 10.70 -27.15 -33.02
CA PRO A 303 9.52 -27.70 -33.69
C PRO A 303 9.85 -28.34 -35.04
N GLN A 304 9.17 -29.43 -35.35
CA GLN A 304 9.34 -30.25 -36.55
C GLN A 304 10.69 -30.99 -36.69
N ASN A 305 11.64 -30.75 -35.81
CA ASN A 305 12.92 -31.49 -35.82
C ASN A 305 12.79 -32.77 -34.98
N ALA A 306 13.49 -33.81 -35.45
CA ALA A 306 13.53 -35.07 -34.71
C ALA A 306 14.52 -34.98 -33.53
N TYR A 307 14.06 -35.33 -32.33
CA TYR A 307 14.87 -35.53 -31.13
C TYR A 307 14.92 -37.03 -30.82
N ASN A 308 16.10 -37.62 -30.92
CA ASN A 308 16.30 -39.09 -30.78
C ASN A 308 15.34 -39.89 -31.67
N GLY A 309 15.21 -39.49 -32.93
CA GLY A 309 14.39 -40.20 -33.94
C GLY A 309 12.88 -39.93 -33.87
N THR A 310 12.41 -39.08 -32.95
CA THR A 310 11.00 -38.74 -32.81
C THR A 310 10.78 -37.23 -32.85
N VAL A 311 9.72 -36.77 -33.53
CA VAL A 311 9.31 -35.36 -33.51
C VAL A 311 8.47 -35.12 -32.27
N VAL A 312 9.08 -34.44 -31.27
CA VAL A 312 8.43 -34.15 -29.98
C VAL A 312 7.41 -32.99 -30.10
N LEU A 313 7.78 -31.92 -30.82
CA LEU A 313 6.92 -30.77 -31.11
C LEU A 313 6.60 -30.71 -32.61
N LYS A 314 5.32 -30.86 -32.95
CA LYS A 314 4.83 -30.71 -34.33
C LYS A 314 4.67 -29.24 -34.72
N GLN A 315 4.52 -28.36 -33.76
CA GLN A 315 4.36 -26.91 -33.91
C GLN A 315 4.99 -26.22 -32.69
N VAL A 316 5.07 -24.89 -32.69
CA VAL A 316 5.60 -24.11 -31.57
C VAL A 316 4.84 -24.41 -30.29
N LEU A 317 5.53 -24.45 -29.17
CA LEU A 317 4.98 -24.87 -27.88
C LEU A 317 3.74 -24.05 -27.49
N ASN A 318 3.73 -22.76 -27.81
CA ASN A 318 2.60 -21.89 -27.53
C ASN A 318 1.29 -22.31 -28.22
N ASN A 319 1.36 -22.95 -29.37
CA ASN A 319 0.21 -23.45 -30.12
C ASN A 319 -0.14 -24.91 -29.78
N THR A 320 0.68 -25.55 -28.95
CA THR A 320 0.50 -26.94 -28.53
C THR A 320 -0.41 -26.99 -27.30
N SER A 321 -1.54 -27.68 -27.42
CA SER A 321 -2.46 -27.93 -26.30
C SER A 321 -2.09 -29.18 -25.51
N LYS A 322 -1.44 -30.15 -26.19
CA LYS A 322 -1.06 -31.43 -25.60
C LYS A 322 0.35 -31.82 -26.02
N LEU A 323 1.22 -32.02 -25.04
CA LEU A 323 2.59 -32.50 -25.18
C LEU A 323 2.63 -33.99 -24.87
N THR A 324 3.21 -34.81 -25.78
CA THR A 324 3.39 -36.22 -25.55
C THR A 324 4.87 -36.55 -25.50
N LEU A 325 5.33 -37.09 -24.36
CA LEU A 325 6.70 -37.48 -24.10
C LEU A 325 6.78 -38.99 -23.89
N ASN A 326 7.87 -39.62 -24.23
CA ASN A 326 8.13 -41.01 -23.88
C ASN A 326 8.84 -41.13 -22.52
N HIS A 327 8.99 -42.33 -22.00
CA HIS A 327 9.58 -42.60 -20.69
C HIS A 327 11.05 -42.17 -20.54
N LEU A 328 11.79 -41.95 -21.65
CA LEU A 328 13.17 -41.43 -21.65
C LEU A 328 13.24 -39.91 -21.72
N GLN A 329 12.09 -39.25 -21.90
CA GLN A 329 11.91 -37.80 -22.03
C GLN A 329 11.23 -37.21 -20.79
N ASN A 330 11.25 -37.88 -19.67
CA ASN A 330 10.57 -37.51 -18.43
C ASN A 330 11.34 -36.50 -17.57
N ASN A 331 12.50 -36.03 -18.05
CA ASN A 331 13.22 -34.89 -17.52
C ASN A 331 13.12 -33.75 -18.54
N PHE A 332 12.36 -32.74 -18.22
CA PHE A 332 12.12 -31.63 -19.13
C PHE A 332 11.85 -30.31 -18.39
N SER A 333 12.04 -29.19 -19.09
CA SER A 333 11.67 -27.89 -18.62
C SER A 333 10.80 -27.15 -19.61
N ILE A 334 9.95 -26.27 -19.09
CA ILE A 334 9.07 -25.42 -19.86
C ILE A 334 9.33 -23.99 -19.46
N SER A 335 9.73 -23.16 -20.44
CA SER A 335 9.90 -21.73 -20.30
C SER A 335 8.63 -21.00 -20.73
N PHE A 336 8.38 -19.85 -20.12
CA PHE A 336 7.21 -19.03 -20.41
C PHE A 336 7.52 -17.55 -20.26
N ALA A 337 6.70 -16.69 -20.85
CA ALA A 337 6.82 -15.25 -20.77
C ALA A 337 5.46 -14.57 -20.71
N ALA A 338 5.39 -13.50 -19.96
CA ALA A 338 4.28 -12.57 -20.01
C ALA A 338 4.37 -11.67 -21.21
N LEU A 339 3.27 -11.48 -21.92
CA LEU A 339 3.17 -10.52 -23.00
C LEU A 339 2.68 -9.19 -22.47
N GLY A 340 3.52 -8.17 -22.44
CA GLY A 340 3.18 -6.82 -22.02
C GLY A 340 4.41 -5.92 -22.05
N TYR A 341 4.19 -4.67 -22.38
CA TYR A 341 5.18 -3.61 -22.21
C TYR A 341 5.11 -3.13 -20.76
N ASP A 342 6.25 -2.83 -20.17
CA ASP A 342 6.34 -2.21 -18.84
C ASP A 342 5.97 -3.09 -17.63
N LEU A 343 6.14 -4.40 -17.74
CA LEU A 343 5.86 -5.36 -16.67
C LEU A 343 7.08 -5.62 -15.75
N SER A 344 8.18 -4.91 -15.92
CA SER A 344 9.43 -5.17 -15.20
C SER A 344 9.32 -4.96 -13.69
N GLY A 345 9.77 -5.96 -12.93
CA GLY A 345 9.93 -5.88 -11.46
C GLY A 345 8.69 -6.15 -10.60
N GLN A 346 7.51 -6.33 -11.19
CA GLN A 346 6.27 -6.65 -10.45
C GLN A 346 5.72 -8.04 -10.77
N ILE A 347 6.25 -8.68 -11.81
CA ILE A 347 5.76 -9.98 -12.27
C ILE A 347 6.16 -11.06 -11.28
N MET A 348 5.19 -11.87 -10.90
CA MET A 348 5.40 -13.17 -10.27
C MET A 348 4.61 -14.24 -10.99
N TYR A 349 5.17 -15.43 -10.99
CA TYR A 349 4.52 -16.59 -11.57
C TYR A 349 4.19 -17.60 -10.49
N ARG A 350 3.13 -18.35 -10.69
CA ARG A 350 2.89 -19.58 -9.96
C ARG A 350 2.45 -20.67 -10.92
N TYR A 351 2.77 -21.89 -10.57
CA TYR A 351 2.37 -23.04 -11.35
C TYR A 351 1.85 -24.15 -10.47
N ARG A 352 1.11 -25.05 -11.10
CA ARG A 352 0.63 -26.29 -10.53
C ARG A 352 0.61 -27.36 -11.60
N LEU A 353 1.13 -28.56 -11.27
CA LEU A 353 1.07 -29.74 -12.14
C LEU A 353 -0.01 -30.70 -11.57
N LYS A 354 -1.25 -30.58 -12.06
CA LYS A 354 -2.32 -31.51 -11.69
C LYS A 354 -1.97 -32.93 -12.06
N GLY A 355 -2.22 -33.88 -11.17
CA GLY A 355 -1.81 -35.28 -11.29
C GLY A 355 -0.47 -35.57 -10.58
N PHE A 356 0.31 -34.55 -10.21
CA PHE A 356 1.54 -34.69 -9.45
C PHE A 356 1.47 -33.93 -8.10
N GLN A 357 1.05 -32.67 -8.12
CA GLN A 357 0.92 -31.83 -6.93
C GLN A 357 -0.43 -31.12 -6.89
N LYS A 358 -0.95 -30.88 -5.68
CA LYS A 358 -2.25 -30.19 -5.49
C LYS A 358 -2.08 -28.69 -5.34
N ASP A 359 -1.01 -28.25 -4.67
CA ASP A 359 -0.79 -26.87 -4.27
C ASP A 359 -0.06 -26.07 -5.35
N TRP A 360 -0.31 -24.76 -5.35
CA TRP A 360 0.40 -23.83 -6.20
C TRP A 360 1.82 -23.59 -5.70
N GLN A 361 2.77 -23.64 -6.62
CA GLN A 361 4.18 -23.29 -6.36
C GLN A 361 4.45 -21.91 -6.95
N THR A 362 4.91 -20.98 -6.11
CA THR A 362 5.29 -19.64 -6.55
C THR A 362 6.75 -19.64 -6.98
N LEU A 363 7.02 -19.02 -8.14
CA LEU A 363 8.35 -18.82 -8.66
C LEU A 363 8.89 -17.44 -8.30
N HIS A 364 10.18 -17.35 -8.04
CA HIS A 364 10.86 -16.08 -7.85
C HIS A 364 10.72 -15.22 -9.12
N TYR A 365 10.61 -13.90 -8.97
CA TYR A 365 10.32 -12.95 -10.06
C TYR A 365 11.30 -13.01 -11.27
N THR A 366 12.51 -13.52 -11.06
CA THR A 366 13.50 -13.70 -12.13
C THR A 366 13.42 -15.07 -12.82
N ASN A 367 12.59 -15.98 -12.32
CA ASN A 367 12.54 -17.34 -12.83
C ASN A 367 11.25 -17.54 -13.66
N ASN A 368 11.45 -17.72 -14.96
CA ASN A 368 10.41 -17.96 -15.96
C ASN A 368 10.49 -19.36 -16.57
N GLU A 369 11.09 -20.31 -15.87
CA GLU A 369 11.26 -21.69 -16.30
C GLU A 369 10.88 -22.65 -15.16
N ILE A 370 10.20 -23.74 -15.52
CA ILE A 370 9.78 -24.79 -14.60
C ILE A 370 10.49 -26.08 -15.02
N TYR A 371 11.18 -26.70 -14.07
CA TYR A 371 11.88 -27.96 -14.25
C TYR A 371 11.09 -29.13 -13.68
N PHE A 372 10.96 -30.19 -14.45
CA PHE A 372 10.39 -31.47 -14.02
C PHE A 372 11.44 -32.54 -14.18
N SER A 373 11.68 -33.32 -13.14
CA SER A 373 12.65 -34.40 -13.15
C SER A 373 11.99 -35.71 -12.80
N ASN A 374 12.28 -36.73 -13.60
CA ASN A 374 11.84 -38.13 -13.40
C ASN A 374 10.35 -38.27 -13.11
N LEU A 375 9.49 -37.54 -13.88
CA LEU A 375 8.05 -37.66 -13.72
C LEU A 375 7.58 -39.08 -14.10
N PRO A 376 6.72 -39.72 -13.30
CA PRO A 376 6.10 -41.00 -13.61
C PRO A 376 5.30 -40.95 -14.91
N TYR A 377 5.18 -42.09 -15.60
CA TYR A 377 4.32 -42.20 -16.78
C TYR A 377 2.84 -42.07 -16.39
N ARG A 378 2.25 -40.95 -16.79
CA ARG A 378 0.88 -40.53 -16.46
C ARG A 378 0.49 -39.33 -17.30
N SER A 379 -0.81 -39.02 -17.31
CA SER A 379 -1.32 -37.74 -17.81
C SER A 379 -1.29 -36.67 -16.73
N TYR A 380 -0.82 -35.50 -17.07
CA TYR A 380 -0.72 -34.31 -16.23
C TYR A 380 -1.32 -33.11 -16.91
N GLN A 381 -1.71 -32.09 -16.13
CA GLN A 381 -2.07 -30.79 -16.64
C GLN A 381 -1.24 -29.73 -15.92
N LEU A 382 -0.37 -29.06 -16.68
CA LEU A 382 0.36 -27.89 -16.19
C LEU A 382 -0.54 -26.66 -16.29
N GLU A 383 -0.69 -25.97 -15.18
CA GLU A 383 -1.33 -24.65 -15.11
C GLU A 383 -0.30 -23.63 -14.65
N VAL A 384 -0.19 -22.51 -15.37
CA VAL A 384 0.68 -21.40 -15.01
C VAL A 384 -0.15 -20.13 -14.94
N GLN A 385 -0.02 -19.39 -13.87
CA GLN A 385 -0.66 -18.10 -13.65
C GLN A 385 0.37 -17.00 -13.45
N LEU A 386 -0.02 -15.78 -13.78
CA LEU A 386 0.77 -14.57 -13.64
C LEU A 386 0.12 -13.65 -12.63
N SER A 387 0.95 -12.98 -11.85
CA SER A 387 0.60 -11.79 -11.09
C SER A 387 1.38 -10.60 -11.63
N THR A 388 0.75 -9.45 -11.77
CA THR A 388 1.37 -8.17 -12.12
C THR A 388 1.61 -7.28 -10.91
N ASN A 389 1.31 -7.78 -9.70
CA ASN A 389 1.40 -7.04 -8.43
C ASN A 389 2.05 -7.87 -7.32
N LYS A 390 3.17 -8.51 -7.61
CA LYS A 390 3.99 -9.30 -6.66
C LYS A 390 3.23 -10.44 -5.95
N GLY A 391 2.23 -11.04 -6.61
CA GLY A 391 1.53 -12.18 -6.05
C GLY A 391 0.27 -11.85 -5.24
N TYR A 392 -0.10 -10.59 -5.09
CA TYR A 392 -1.32 -10.21 -4.38
C TYR A 392 -2.59 -10.62 -5.10
N THR A 393 -2.60 -10.52 -6.43
CA THR A 393 -3.69 -11.05 -7.27
C THR A 393 -3.12 -11.84 -8.44
N TRP A 394 -3.87 -12.83 -8.93
CA TRP A 394 -3.46 -13.72 -9.99
C TRP A 394 -4.43 -13.61 -11.17
N HIS A 395 -3.89 -13.45 -12.38
CA HIS A 395 -4.72 -13.35 -13.59
C HIS A 395 -5.29 -14.71 -13.96
N GLU A 396 -6.59 -14.77 -14.15
CA GLU A 396 -7.33 -15.95 -14.59
C GLU A 396 -8.07 -15.67 -15.92
N PRO A 397 -8.21 -16.69 -16.81
CA PRO A 397 -7.60 -18.00 -16.73
C PRO A 397 -6.08 -17.96 -16.99
N GLY A 398 -5.32 -18.76 -16.24
CA GLY A 398 -3.91 -18.98 -16.54
C GLY A 398 -3.69 -19.78 -17.82
N ARG A 399 -2.42 -19.94 -18.23
CA ARG A 399 -2.04 -20.81 -19.36
C ARG A 399 -2.05 -22.26 -18.93
N ARG A 400 -2.55 -23.16 -19.80
CA ARG A 400 -2.65 -24.60 -19.58
C ARG A 400 -1.96 -25.39 -20.66
N LEU A 401 -1.35 -26.53 -20.28
CA LEU A 401 -0.74 -27.50 -21.19
C LEU A 401 -0.98 -28.90 -20.64
N ASP A 402 -1.62 -29.76 -21.44
CA ASP A 402 -1.76 -31.17 -21.09
C ASP A 402 -0.47 -31.90 -21.45
N ILE A 403 0.02 -32.76 -20.56
CA ILE A 403 1.29 -33.48 -20.70
C ILE A 403 1.05 -34.96 -20.46
N ASP A 404 1.27 -35.77 -21.48
CA ASP A 404 1.24 -37.23 -21.38
C ASP A 404 2.65 -37.80 -21.42
N ILE A 405 3.04 -38.53 -20.37
CA ILE A 405 4.27 -39.31 -20.35
C ILE A 405 3.91 -40.77 -20.59
N LEU A 406 4.32 -41.30 -21.75
CA LEU A 406 3.99 -42.68 -22.17
C LEU A 406 4.86 -43.69 -21.40
N PRO A 407 4.29 -44.83 -21.01
CA PRO A 407 5.05 -45.90 -20.41
C PRO A 407 6.03 -46.54 -21.45
N PRO A 408 7.11 -47.20 -20.99
CA PRO A 408 7.93 -48.02 -21.86
C PRO A 408 7.10 -49.13 -22.51
N TRP A 409 7.55 -49.55 -23.71
CA TRP A 409 6.78 -50.49 -24.53
C TRP A 409 6.42 -51.81 -23.79
N TRP A 410 7.33 -52.28 -22.90
CA TRP A 410 7.12 -53.50 -22.10
C TRP A 410 6.05 -53.36 -20.99
N LEU A 411 5.63 -52.15 -20.65
CA LEU A 411 4.50 -51.85 -19.75
C LEU A 411 3.23 -51.43 -20.51
N SER A 412 3.29 -51.42 -21.83
CA SER A 412 2.13 -51.08 -22.66
C SER A 412 1.01 -52.16 -22.55
N GLY A 413 -0.22 -51.79 -22.90
CA GLY A 413 -1.34 -52.74 -22.91
C GLY A 413 -1.08 -53.99 -23.72
N TRP A 414 -0.43 -53.82 -24.87
CA TRP A 414 -0.07 -54.93 -25.75
C TRP A 414 0.98 -55.88 -25.11
N ALA A 415 1.98 -55.35 -24.47
CA ALA A 415 2.95 -56.16 -23.78
C ALA A 415 2.32 -56.99 -22.65
N LYS A 416 1.39 -56.41 -21.90
CA LYS A 416 0.64 -57.11 -20.83
C LYS A 416 -0.18 -58.25 -21.40
N ILE A 417 -0.83 -58.05 -22.55
CA ILE A 417 -1.60 -59.12 -23.24
C ILE A 417 -0.63 -60.22 -23.69
N LEU A 418 0.55 -59.87 -24.26
CA LEU A 418 1.55 -60.80 -24.65
C LEU A 418 2.07 -61.64 -23.46
N TYR A 419 2.33 -61.01 -22.30
CA TYR A 419 2.73 -61.71 -21.09
C TYR A 419 1.66 -62.69 -20.60
N ILE A 420 0.37 -62.35 -20.67
CA ILE A 420 -0.75 -63.21 -20.30
C ILE A 420 -0.77 -64.42 -21.24
N ILE A 421 -0.62 -64.22 -22.57
CA ILE A 421 -0.60 -65.28 -23.55
C ILE A 421 0.57 -66.24 -23.32
N VAL A 422 1.79 -65.71 -23.03
CA VAL A 422 2.98 -66.53 -22.74
C VAL A 422 2.78 -67.32 -21.46
N ILE A 423 2.19 -66.75 -20.42
CA ILE A 423 1.92 -67.44 -19.16
C ILE A 423 0.89 -68.56 -19.36
N ILE A 424 -0.19 -68.30 -20.10
CA ILE A 424 -1.24 -69.29 -20.35
C ILE A 424 -0.78 -70.37 -21.32
N GLY A 425 0.07 -70.05 -22.31
CA GLY A 425 0.57 -71.03 -23.29
C GLY A 425 1.78 -71.85 -22.80
N GLY A 426 2.43 -71.43 -21.69
CA GLY A 426 3.54 -72.17 -21.05
C GLY A 426 3.15 -72.99 -19.82
N ALA A 427 1.89 -72.96 -19.40
CA ALA A 427 1.29 -73.81 -18.40
C ALA A 427 0.53 -74.98 -19.05
#